data_153a6644b8988b6b12ef80ebc0acd81b
#
_entry.id   153a6644b8988b6b12ef80ebc0acd81b
#
_cell.length_a   1.000
_cell.length_b   1.000
_cell.length_c   1.000
_cell.angle_alpha   90.00
_cell.angle_beta   90.00
_cell.angle_gamma   90.00
#
_symmetry.space_group_name_H-M   'P 1'
#
loop_
_entity.id
_entity.type
_entity.pdbx_description
1 polymer ?
#
loop_
_entity_poly.entity_id
_entity_poly.type
_entity_poly.pdbx_seq_one_letter_code
_entity_poly.pdbx_strand_id
1 'polypeptide(L)'
;MFKHEVEIRRLPAQHGYAVAHVGAYMKVGDAFAQIGAWAARQGLIGRGAKMVGIYYDDPDTVPEAQLRAQACIVPPDGAPAVEPDAPVERVTIAGGDYAVLLHTGPYAELKAAYQWLYGEGLQQAGRTPAAAPPFELYLNTPLDTAPADLLTEIHVPVR
;
A
#
# COMPACT_ATOMS: atom_id res chain seq x y z
N MET A 1 -1.70 -25.58 -3.90
CA MET A 1 -1.00 -25.26 -2.64
C MET A 1 -0.36 -23.89 -2.77
N PHE A 2 -0.76 -22.96 -1.92
CA PHE A 2 -0.14 -21.65 -1.90
C PHE A 2 1.17 -21.73 -1.13
N LYS A 3 2.25 -21.43 -1.81
CA LYS A 3 3.54 -21.29 -1.14
C LYS A 3 3.81 -19.81 -0.95
N HIS A 4 3.60 -19.33 0.27
CA HIS A 4 3.93 -17.97 0.62
C HIS A 4 5.42 -17.87 0.97
N GLU A 5 6.08 -16.89 0.38
CA GLU A 5 7.48 -16.60 0.70
C GLU A 5 7.58 -15.16 1.18
N VAL A 6 8.21 -14.97 2.33
CA VAL A 6 8.47 -13.65 2.90
C VAL A 6 9.90 -13.25 2.57
N GLU A 7 10.04 -12.09 1.96
CA GLU A 7 11.34 -11.49 1.69
C GLU A 7 11.54 -10.31 2.65
N ILE A 8 12.69 -10.23 3.28
CA ILE A 8 13.05 -9.05 4.09
C ILE A 8 13.82 -8.10 3.20
N ARG A 9 13.27 -6.89 3.04
CA ARG A 9 13.88 -5.83 2.24
C ARG A 9 14.17 -4.62 3.11
N ARG A 10 15.34 -4.04 2.95
CA ARG A 10 15.65 -2.74 3.52
C ARG A 10 15.37 -1.68 2.47
N LEU A 11 14.45 -0.77 2.80
CA LEU A 11 14.00 0.26 1.88
C LEU A 11 14.36 1.66 2.39
N PRO A 12 14.70 2.58 1.47
CA PRO A 12 14.82 3.99 1.84
C PRO A 12 13.44 4.59 2.11
N ALA A 13 13.41 5.73 2.79
CA ALA A 13 12.18 6.50 2.90
C ALA A 13 11.70 6.91 1.52
N GLN A 14 10.39 6.89 1.32
CA GLN A 14 9.77 7.25 0.05
C GLN A 14 8.86 8.45 0.26
N HIS A 15 8.86 9.38 -0.69
CA HIS A 15 8.08 10.61 -0.61
C HIS A 15 7.07 10.65 -1.73
N GLY A 16 5.84 11.00 -1.40
CA GLY A 16 4.78 11.06 -2.39
C GLY A 16 3.64 11.95 -1.95
N TYR A 17 2.49 11.70 -2.54
CA TYR A 17 1.28 12.48 -2.33
C TYR A 17 0.13 11.52 -2.06
N ALA A 18 -0.82 11.95 -1.23
CA ALA A 18 -1.88 11.08 -0.76
C ALA A 18 -3.22 11.78 -0.64
N VAL A 19 -4.29 10.99 -0.77
CA VAL A 19 -5.66 11.37 -0.40
C VAL A 19 -6.09 10.45 0.73
N ALA A 20 -6.55 11.03 1.83
CA ALA A 20 -7.03 10.28 2.98
C ALA A 20 -8.39 9.65 2.70
N HIS A 21 -8.60 8.45 3.28
CA HIS A 21 -9.88 7.75 3.25
C HIS A 21 -10.24 7.30 4.67
N VAL A 22 -11.48 7.53 5.06
CA VAL A 22 -12.04 7.05 6.33
C VAL A 22 -13.25 6.19 6.01
N GLY A 23 -13.31 4.99 6.58
CA GLY A 23 -14.39 4.03 6.36
C GLY A 23 -13.89 2.70 5.81
N ALA A 24 -14.80 1.90 5.30
CA ALA A 24 -14.49 0.56 4.80
C ALA A 24 -13.34 0.58 3.78
N TYR A 25 -12.35 -0.28 3.98
CA TYR A 25 -11.19 -0.34 3.08
C TYR A 25 -11.56 -0.79 1.66
N MET A 26 -12.65 -1.54 1.51
CA MET A 26 -13.13 -1.93 0.17
C MET A 26 -13.67 -0.73 -0.64
N LYS A 27 -13.88 0.41 0.00
CA LYS A 27 -14.34 1.65 -0.65
C LYS A 27 -13.21 2.64 -0.91
N VAL A 28 -11.97 2.25 -0.67
CA VAL A 28 -10.80 3.13 -0.87
C VAL A 28 -10.59 3.53 -2.34
N GLY A 29 -11.25 2.86 -3.27
CA GLY A 29 -11.13 3.13 -4.71
C GLY A 29 -11.40 4.58 -5.11
N ASP A 30 -12.33 5.28 -4.41
CA ASP A 30 -12.60 6.68 -4.69
C ASP A 30 -11.37 7.56 -4.40
N ALA A 31 -10.67 7.29 -3.30
CA ALA A 31 -9.45 8.01 -2.97
C ALA A 31 -8.34 7.75 -4.00
N PHE A 32 -8.23 6.52 -4.51
CA PHE A 32 -7.29 6.19 -5.57
C PHE A 32 -7.64 6.91 -6.87
N ALA A 33 -8.93 7.02 -7.21
CA ALA A 33 -9.36 7.77 -8.38
C ALA A 33 -8.98 9.26 -8.26
N GLN A 34 -9.14 9.84 -7.08
CA GLN A 34 -8.79 11.23 -6.82
C GLN A 34 -7.29 11.48 -6.93
N ILE A 35 -6.46 10.65 -6.28
CA ILE A 35 -5.00 10.84 -6.34
C ILE A 35 -4.47 10.58 -7.75
N GLY A 36 -5.01 9.59 -8.46
CA GLY A 36 -4.63 9.30 -9.83
C GLY A 36 -4.94 10.46 -10.79
N ALA A 37 -6.14 11.04 -10.68
CA ALA A 37 -6.54 12.17 -11.52
C ALA A 37 -5.67 13.40 -11.23
N TRP A 38 -5.42 13.67 -9.95
CA TRP A 38 -4.55 14.79 -9.55
C TRP A 38 -3.14 14.60 -10.10
N ALA A 39 -2.57 13.41 -9.92
CA ALA A 39 -1.22 13.11 -10.39
C ALA A 39 -1.09 13.22 -11.91
N ALA A 40 -2.12 12.80 -12.65
CA ALA A 40 -2.15 12.92 -14.10
C ALA A 40 -2.11 14.41 -14.53
N ARG A 41 -2.89 15.25 -13.86
CA ARG A 41 -2.88 16.69 -14.14
C ARG A 41 -1.53 17.34 -13.84
N GLN A 42 -0.80 16.81 -12.85
CA GLN A 42 0.53 17.31 -12.47
C GLN A 42 1.67 16.72 -13.29
N GLY A 43 1.37 15.79 -14.20
CA GLY A 43 2.40 15.12 -14.99
C GLY A 43 3.27 14.16 -14.19
N LEU A 44 2.76 13.63 -13.08
CA LEU A 44 3.50 12.74 -12.18
C LEU A 44 3.31 11.26 -12.51
N ILE A 45 2.36 10.92 -13.36
CA ILE A 45 2.15 9.54 -13.81
C ILE A 45 3.10 9.26 -14.96
N GLY A 46 4.05 8.35 -14.73
CA GLY A 46 5.01 7.99 -15.73
C GLY A 46 5.71 6.71 -15.36
N ARG A 47 6.69 6.32 -16.17
CA ARG A 47 7.47 5.11 -15.90
C ARG A 47 8.17 5.25 -14.54
N GLY A 48 7.92 4.28 -13.66
CA GLY A 48 8.49 4.28 -12.31
C GLY A 48 7.59 4.88 -11.24
N ALA A 49 6.46 5.50 -11.61
CA ALA A 49 5.47 5.94 -10.62
C ALA A 49 4.83 4.72 -9.96
N LYS A 50 4.63 4.80 -8.63
CA LYS A 50 4.07 3.69 -7.85
C LYS A 50 2.78 4.12 -7.19
N MET A 51 1.76 3.26 -7.25
CA MET A 51 0.51 3.43 -6.50
C MET A 51 0.61 2.60 -5.24
N VAL A 52 0.36 3.24 -4.10
CA VAL A 52 0.54 2.65 -2.78
C VAL A 52 -0.68 2.93 -1.92
N GLY A 53 -1.12 1.93 -1.15
CA GLY A 53 -2.14 2.13 -0.12
C GLY A 53 -1.53 1.94 1.26
N ILE A 54 -1.72 2.93 2.15
CA ILE A 54 -1.30 2.83 3.55
C ILE A 54 -2.55 2.57 4.37
N TYR A 55 -2.52 1.55 5.23
CA TYR A 55 -3.67 1.12 6.02
C TYR A 55 -3.30 1.17 7.50
N TYR A 56 -3.89 2.13 8.22
CA TYR A 56 -3.49 2.48 9.58
C TYR A 56 -4.11 1.61 10.66
N ASP A 57 -5.28 1.02 10.40
CA ASP A 57 -6.08 0.35 11.41
C ASP A 57 -6.36 -1.09 11.04
N ASP A 58 -6.51 -1.94 12.06
CA ASP A 58 -6.89 -3.34 11.89
C ASP A 58 -8.42 -3.41 11.79
N PRO A 59 -8.98 -3.90 10.66
CA PRO A 59 -10.44 -4.01 10.50
C PRO A 59 -11.10 -4.96 11.51
N ASP A 60 -10.34 -5.86 12.13
CA ASP A 60 -10.88 -6.78 13.13
C ASP A 60 -11.03 -6.11 14.50
N THR A 61 -10.35 -4.99 14.75
CA THR A 61 -10.35 -4.33 16.06
C THR A 61 -10.93 -2.92 16.05
N VAL A 62 -10.97 -2.27 14.89
CA VAL A 62 -11.46 -0.89 14.74
C VAL A 62 -12.80 -0.93 13.99
N PRO A 63 -13.83 -0.19 14.47
CA PRO A 63 -15.10 -0.11 13.74
C PRO A 63 -14.92 0.38 12.32
N GLU A 64 -15.66 -0.20 11.38
CA GLU A 64 -15.53 0.09 9.95
C GLU A 64 -15.60 1.58 9.62
N ALA A 65 -16.51 2.31 10.27
CA ALA A 65 -16.69 3.74 10.02
C ALA A 65 -15.47 4.58 10.45
N GLN A 66 -14.55 4.01 11.24
CA GLN A 66 -13.39 4.71 11.77
C GLN A 66 -12.07 4.24 11.15
N LEU A 67 -12.10 3.28 10.23
CA LEU A 67 -10.91 2.79 9.56
C LEU A 67 -10.26 3.89 8.73
N ARG A 68 -8.94 4.05 8.87
CA ARG A 68 -8.17 5.09 8.19
C ARG A 68 -7.20 4.49 7.18
N ALA A 69 -7.17 5.07 6.00
CA ALA A 69 -6.24 4.70 4.95
C ALA A 69 -5.80 5.93 4.18
N GLN A 70 -4.75 5.79 3.41
CA GLN A 70 -4.33 6.81 2.44
C GLN A 70 -4.08 6.15 1.09
N ALA A 71 -4.64 6.73 0.03
CA ALA A 71 -4.34 6.36 -1.34
C ALA A 71 -3.20 7.26 -1.81
N CYS A 72 -2.08 6.67 -2.20
CA CYS A 72 -0.83 7.38 -2.43
C CYS A 72 -0.30 7.15 -3.82
N ILE A 73 0.39 8.17 -4.34
CA ILE A 73 1.29 8.02 -5.48
C ILE A 73 2.70 8.40 -5.05
N VAL A 74 3.67 7.56 -5.38
CA VAL A 74 5.10 7.85 -5.25
C VAL A 74 5.61 8.13 -6.67
N PRO A 75 5.92 9.39 -7.01
CA PRO A 75 6.40 9.72 -8.34
C PRO A 75 7.71 9.03 -8.69
N PRO A 76 8.05 8.90 -9.97
CA PRO A 76 9.34 8.36 -10.35
C PRO A 76 10.48 9.24 -9.86
N ASP A 77 11.66 8.64 -9.69
CA ASP A 77 12.86 9.37 -9.28
C ASP A 77 13.15 10.50 -10.26
N GLY A 78 13.50 11.66 -9.71
CA GLY A 78 13.79 12.84 -10.51
C GLY A 78 12.57 13.65 -10.94
N ALA A 79 11.35 13.23 -10.57
CA ALA A 79 10.16 14.03 -10.85
C ALA A 79 10.21 15.34 -10.08
N PRO A 80 9.71 16.45 -10.68
CA PRO A 80 9.72 17.74 -9.98
C PRO A 80 8.78 17.70 -8.78
N ALA A 81 9.15 18.41 -7.71
CA ALA A 81 8.28 18.59 -6.55
C ALA A 81 7.10 19.47 -6.94
N VAL A 82 5.93 19.11 -6.46
CA VAL A 82 4.69 19.83 -6.70
C VAL A 82 4.09 20.21 -5.36
N GLU A 83 3.59 21.44 -5.24
CA GLU A 83 2.84 21.86 -4.06
C GLU A 83 1.43 21.28 -4.15
N PRO A 84 1.04 20.38 -3.25
CA PRO A 84 -0.29 19.79 -3.30
C PRO A 84 -1.36 20.76 -2.81
N ASP A 85 -2.58 20.60 -3.31
CA ASP A 85 -3.77 21.32 -2.84
C ASP A 85 -4.79 20.32 -2.32
N ALA A 86 -5.56 20.74 -1.31
CA ALA A 86 -6.55 19.85 -0.69
C ALA A 86 -7.52 19.27 -1.73
N PRO A 87 -7.90 17.98 -1.64
CA PRO A 87 -7.65 17.06 -0.55
C PRO A 87 -6.31 16.30 -0.61
N VAL A 88 -5.42 16.66 -1.52
CA VAL A 88 -4.11 16.01 -1.66
C VAL A 88 -3.12 16.61 -0.67
N GLU A 89 -2.34 15.75 -0.03
CA GLU A 89 -1.31 16.14 0.93
C GLU A 89 -0.02 15.36 0.68
N ARG A 90 1.10 15.87 1.19
CA ARG A 90 2.37 15.15 1.12
C ARG A 90 2.35 13.97 2.09
N VAL A 91 3.01 12.89 1.69
CA VAL A 91 3.16 11.70 2.54
C VAL A 91 4.60 11.21 2.47
N THR A 92 5.10 10.71 3.60
CA THR A 92 6.38 10.02 3.67
C THR A 92 6.15 8.61 4.15
N ILE A 93 6.64 7.63 3.37
CA ILE A 93 6.66 6.23 3.76
C ILE A 93 8.01 5.98 4.40
N ALA A 94 8.01 5.56 5.67
CA ALA A 94 9.24 5.40 6.44
C ALA A 94 10.19 4.41 5.80
N GLY A 95 11.48 4.72 5.82
CA GLY A 95 12.52 3.76 5.48
C GLY A 95 12.74 2.75 6.61
N GLY A 96 13.37 1.64 6.29
CA GLY A 96 13.70 0.59 7.25
C GLY A 96 13.51 -0.79 6.68
N ASP A 97 13.46 -1.78 7.57
CA ASP A 97 13.27 -3.17 7.17
C ASP A 97 11.78 -3.48 7.04
N TYR A 98 11.44 -4.17 5.97
CA TYR A 98 10.08 -4.59 5.66
C TYR A 98 10.04 -6.09 5.35
N ALA A 99 9.03 -6.77 5.88
CA ALA A 99 8.65 -8.09 5.41
C ALA A 99 7.71 -7.92 4.23
N VAL A 100 8.06 -8.48 3.09
CA VAL A 100 7.33 -8.29 1.84
C VAL A 100 6.77 -9.62 1.38
N LEU A 101 5.45 -9.64 1.12
CA LEU A 101 4.74 -10.80 0.59
C LEU A 101 4.04 -10.42 -0.69
N LEU A 102 4.34 -11.13 -1.78
CA LEU A 102 3.63 -10.95 -3.04
C LEU A 102 2.34 -11.78 -3.00
N HIS A 103 1.21 -11.09 -3.14
CA HIS A 103 -0.10 -11.71 -3.28
C HIS A 103 -0.55 -11.66 -4.74
N THR A 104 -0.97 -12.81 -5.26
CA THR A 104 -1.59 -12.89 -6.59
C THR A 104 -3.05 -13.26 -6.41
N GLY A 105 -3.95 -12.42 -6.91
CA GLY A 105 -5.38 -12.67 -6.84
C GLY A 105 -6.20 -11.47 -6.43
N PRO A 106 -7.53 -11.65 -6.25
CA PRO A 106 -8.44 -10.56 -5.91
C PRO A 106 -8.09 -9.90 -4.58
N TYR A 107 -8.41 -8.61 -4.46
CA TYR A 107 -8.20 -7.86 -3.22
C TYR A 107 -8.98 -8.43 -2.04
N ALA A 108 -10.12 -9.08 -2.29
CA ALA A 108 -10.89 -9.72 -1.23
C ALA A 108 -10.12 -10.83 -0.51
N GLU A 109 -9.09 -11.39 -1.13
CA GLU A 109 -8.25 -12.43 -0.54
C GLU A 109 -7.07 -11.89 0.26
N LEU A 110 -6.84 -10.58 0.24
CA LEU A 110 -5.71 -9.96 0.97
C LEU A 110 -5.81 -10.19 2.48
N LYS A 111 -7.00 -10.26 3.03
CA LYS A 111 -7.18 -10.51 4.46
C LYS A 111 -6.50 -11.81 4.90
N ALA A 112 -6.69 -12.89 4.14
CA ALA A 112 -6.05 -14.18 4.43
C ALA A 112 -4.53 -14.08 4.32
N ALA A 113 -4.02 -13.34 3.33
CA ALA A 113 -2.58 -13.11 3.17
C ALA A 113 -1.99 -12.35 4.36
N TYR A 114 -2.68 -11.33 4.85
CA TYR A 114 -2.26 -10.60 6.06
C TYR A 114 -2.24 -11.49 7.29
N GLN A 115 -3.27 -12.31 7.48
CA GLN A 115 -3.35 -13.23 8.61
C GLN A 115 -2.17 -14.21 8.60
N TRP A 116 -1.85 -14.76 7.45
CA TRP A 116 -0.71 -15.66 7.32
C TRP A 116 0.60 -14.90 7.61
N LEU A 117 0.78 -13.70 7.05
CA LEU A 117 2.00 -12.92 7.18
C LEU A 117 2.28 -12.55 8.65
N TYR A 118 1.29 -12.00 9.35
CA TYR A 118 1.46 -11.63 10.75
C TYR A 118 1.59 -12.84 11.68
N GLY A 119 1.04 -13.98 11.29
CA GLY A 119 1.18 -15.23 12.05
C GLY A 119 2.46 -15.97 11.68
N GLU A 120 2.35 -16.88 10.71
CA GLU A 120 3.47 -17.74 10.33
C GLU A 120 4.59 -17.02 9.60
N GLY A 121 4.27 -16.07 8.73
CA GLY A 121 5.25 -15.43 7.88
C GLY A 121 6.35 -14.72 8.66
N LEU A 122 5.98 -13.88 9.61
CA LEU A 122 6.94 -13.16 10.45
C LEU A 122 7.69 -14.10 11.39
N GLN A 123 7.00 -15.12 11.88
CA GLN A 123 7.65 -16.13 12.73
C GLN A 123 8.74 -16.88 11.98
N GLN A 124 8.46 -17.32 10.75
CA GLN A 124 9.46 -17.99 9.90
C GLN A 124 10.63 -17.07 9.57
N ALA A 125 10.38 -15.79 9.39
CA ALA A 125 11.42 -14.80 9.11
C ALA A 125 12.21 -14.40 10.36
N GLY A 126 11.77 -14.79 11.55
CA GLY A 126 12.42 -14.41 12.80
C GLY A 126 12.30 -12.92 13.12
N ARG A 127 11.21 -12.27 12.69
CA ARG A 127 11.02 -10.83 12.84
C ARG A 127 9.70 -10.52 13.56
N THR A 128 9.65 -9.34 14.15
CA THR A 128 8.44 -8.84 14.82
C THR A 128 7.98 -7.55 14.17
N PRO A 129 6.64 -7.26 14.17
CA PRO A 129 6.15 -6.02 13.59
C PRO A 129 6.71 -4.80 14.30
N ALA A 130 7.09 -3.77 13.55
CA ALA A 130 7.42 -2.47 14.09
C ALA A 130 6.14 -1.66 14.33
N ALA A 131 6.25 -0.59 15.12
CA ALA A 131 5.11 0.27 15.44
C ALA A 131 4.86 1.28 14.32
N ALA A 132 4.49 0.78 13.13
CA ALA A 132 4.20 1.58 11.95
C ALA A 132 3.18 0.85 11.08
N PRO A 133 2.40 1.57 10.25
CA PRO A 133 1.39 0.93 9.43
C PRO A 133 2.01 0.13 8.29
N PRO A 134 1.37 -0.99 7.88
CA PRO A 134 1.72 -1.67 6.65
C PRO A 134 1.30 -0.85 5.44
N PHE A 135 1.91 -1.12 4.29
CA PHE A 135 1.43 -0.57 3.04
C PHE A 135 1.39 -1.64 1.94
N GLU A 136 0.58 -1.38 0.94
CA GLU A 136 0.44 -2.25 -0.22
C GLU A 136 0.94 -1.51 -1.46
N LEU A 137 1.81 -2.16 -2.21
CA LEU A 137 2.26 -1.67 -3.52
C LEU A 137 1.51 -2.43 -4.61
N TYR A 138 0.78 -1.70 -5.44
CA TYR A 138 -0.02 -2.28 -6.51
C TYR A 138 0.80 -2.32 -7.79
N LEU A 139 1.18 -3.55 -8.19
CA LEU A 139 2.01 -3.76 -9.39
C LEU A 139 1.20 -3.69 -10.68
N ASN A 140 -0.10 -3.93 -10.59
CA ASN A 140 -1.07 -3.76 -11.66
C ASN A 140 -2.41 -3.34 -11.05
N THR A 141 -3.40 -3.06 -11.87
CA THR A 141 -4.69 -2.54 -11.39
C THR A 141 -5.87 -3.23 -12.07
N PRO A 142 -7.07 -3.18 -11.44
CA PRO A 142 -8.28 -3.75 -12.05
C PRO A 142 -8.71 -3.10 -13.36
N LEU A 143 -8.14 -1.93 -13.70
CA LEU A 143 -8.47 -1.24 -14.95
C LEU A 143 -8.05 -2.03 -16.20
N ASP A 144 -6.98 -2.83 -16.09
CA ASP A 144 -6.41 -3.56 -17.22
C ASP A 144 -6.06 -5.02 -16.88
N THR A 145 -6.37 -5.49 -15.66
CA THR A 145 -5.96 -6.81 -15.18
C THR A 145 -7.16 -7.54 -14.59
N ALA A 146 -7.34 -8.80 -14.97
CA ALA A 146 -8.38 -9.65 -14.38
C ALA A 146 -8.11 -9.87 -12.88
N PRO A 147 -9.15 -10.01 -12.05
CA PRO A 147 -8.96 -10.16 -10.60
C PRO A 147 -8.00 -11.29 -10.19
N ALA A 148 -8.05 -12.43 -10.88
CA ALA A 148 -7.18 -13.56 -10.58
C ALA A 148 -5.69 -13.26 -10.84
N ASP A 149 -5.38 -12.26 -11.64
CA ASP A 149 -4.03 -11.89 -12.06
C ASP A 149 -3.51 -10.64 -11.38
N LEU A 150 -4.27 -10.06 -10.45
CA LEU A 150 -3.83 -8.88 -9.71
C LEU A 150 -2.62 -9.22 -8.84
N LEU A 151 -1.62 -8.34 -8.87
CA LEU A 151 -0.39 -8.47 -8.11
C LEU A 151 -0.29 -7.34 -7.10
N THR A 152 -0.21 -7.69 -5.81
CA THR A 152 -0.08 -6.76 -4.70
C THR A 152 1.07 -7.20 -3.82
N GLU A 153 2.01 -6.30 -3.56
CA GLU A 153 3.03 -6.55 -2.55
C GLU A 153 2.59 -5.96 -1.22
N ILE A 154 2.44 -6.82 -0.21
CA ILE A 154 2.17 -6.39 1.16
C ILE A 154 3.51 -6.12 1.83
N HIS A 155 3.66 -4.92 2.39
CA HIS A 155 4.87 -4.50 3.09
C HIS A 155 4.53 -4.26 4.56
N VAL A 156 5.12 -5.06 5.45
CA VAL A 156 4.94 -4.91 6.91
C VAL A 156 6.26 -4.42 7.50
N PRO A 157 6.27 -3.23 8.15
CA PRO A 157 7.48 -2.76 8.84
C PRO A 157 7.84 -3.74 9.96
N VAL A 158 9.12 -4.08 10.05
CA VAL A 158 9.60 -5.07 11.03
C VAL A 158 10.86 -4.58 11.75
N ARG A 159 11.09 -5.20 12.90
CA ARG A 159 12.31 -5.02 13.68
C ARG A 159 13.24 -6.20 13.50
#